data_86174a257b1ba2a6a39e6a91f48fe4a4
#
_entry.id   86174a257b1ba2a6a39e6a91f48fe4a4
#
_cell.length_a   1.000
_cell.length_b   1.000
_cell.length_c   1.000
_cell.angle_alpha   90.00
_cell.angle_beta   90.00
_cell.angle_gamma   90.00
#
_symmetry.space_group_name_H-M   'P 1'
#
loop_
_entity.id
_entity.type
_entity.pdbx_description
1 polymer ?
#
loop_
_entity_poly.entity_id
_entity_poly.type
_entity_poly.pdbx_seq_one_letter_code
_entity_poly.pdbx_strand_id
1 'polypeptide(L)'
;GYGVETGLLIDIFNEFGLSAVAQVDLLERIHHNQPLEALSKMSFAIIQAVMRKLEKRFGRVMVEEVNRSMKMISHNTKGYYLDVEEIAERERPPMIEIPEYLERKRTQ
;
A
#
# COMPACT_ATOMS: atom_id res chain seq x y z
N GLY A 1 1.96 1.68 6.14
CA GLY A 1 1.63 2.45 4.95
C GLY A 1 0.24 2.14 4.42
N TYR A 2 -0.23 2.86 3.43
CA TYR A 2 -1.58 2.72 2.87
C TYR A 2 -1.78 1.43 2.05
N GLY A 3 -0.71 0.80 1.61
CA GLY A 3 -0.75 -0.47 0.86
C GLY A 3 -0.91 -1.73 1.71
N VAL A 4 -0.93 -1.63 3.04
CA VAL A 4 -0.94 -2.78 3.95
C VAL A 4 -2.15 -3.68 3.74
N GLU A 5 -3.35 -3.12 3.70
CA GLU A 5 -4.58 -3.89 3.53
C GLU A 5 -4.59 -4.64 2.19
N THR A 6 -4.27 -3.94 1.12
CA THR A 6 -4.20 -4.52 -0.22
C THR A 6 -3.09 -5.58 -0.32
N GLY A 7 -1.91 -5.29 0.23
CA GLY A 7 -0.80 -6.24 0.27
C GLY A 7 -1.16 -7.51 1.03
N LEU A 8 -1.80 -7.39 2.17
CA LEU A 8 -2.26 -8.52 2.98
C LEU A 8 -3.28 -9.40 2.24
N LEU A 9 -4.25 -8.78 1.56
CA LEU A 9 -5.23 -9.53 0.75
C LEU A 9 -4.56 -10.31 -0.39
N ILE A 10 -3.58 -9.71 -1.06
CA ILE A 10 -2.82 -10.38 -2.12
C ILE A 10 -2.03 -11.57 -1.54
N ASP A 11 -1.38 -11.41 -0.40
CA ASP A 11 -0.62 -12.47 0.24
C ASP A 11 -1.51 -13.64 0.68
N ILE A 12 -2.64 -13.35 1.32
CA ILE A 12 -3.63 -14.36 1.72
C ILE A 12 -4.16 -15.11 0.50
N PHE A 13 -4.52 -14.39 -0.55
CA PHE A 13 -4.98 -15.01 -1.79
C PHE A 13 -3.93 -15.90 -2.44
N ASN A 14 -2.67 -15.45 -2.49
CA ASN A 14 -1.59 -16.22 -3.08
C ASN A 14 -1.23 -17.48 -2.27
N GLU A 15 -1.32 -17.40 -0.95
CA GLU A 15 -0.97 -18.51 -0.05
C GLU A 15 -2.10 -19.54 0.11
N PHE A 16 -3.33 -19.05 0.30
CA PHE A 16 -4.46 -19.89 0.72
C PHE A 16 -5.59 -19.95 -0.30
N GLY A 17 -5.56 -19.14 -1.35
CA GLY A 17 -6.61 -19.05 -2.36
C GLY A 17 -7.84 -18.27 -1.91
N LEU A 18 -8.80 -18.16 -2.81
CA LEU A 18 -10.02 -17.35 -2.59
C LEU A 18 -10.93 -17.91 -1.49
N SER A 19 -10.88 -19.21 -1.24
CA SER A 19 -11.68 -19.87 -0.18
C SER A 19 -11.31 -19.42 1.25
N ALA A 20 -10.13 -18.83 1.42
CA ALA A 20 -9.70 -18.26 2.70
C ALA A 20 -10.20 -16.84 2.94
N VAL A 21 -10.95 -16.26 2.00
CA VAL A 21 -11.47 -14.89 2.06
C VAL A 21 -12.98 -14.94 2.18
N ALA A 22 -13.53 -14.20 3.16
CA ALA A 22 -14.97 -14.04 3.32
C ALA A 22 -15.36 -12.57 3.17
N GLN A 23 -16.51 -12.34 2.59
CA GLN A 23 -17.09 -11.01 2.46
C GLN A 23 -18.27 -10.88 3.42
N VAL A 24 -18.30 -9.78 4.15
CA VAL A 24 -19.38 -9.43 5.07
C VAL A 24 -19.98 -8.10 4.64
N ASP A 25 -21.29 -8.03 4.53
CA ASP A 25 -22.02 -6.79 4.31
C ASP A 25 -22.12 -6.03 5.64
N LEU A 26 -21.51 -4.86 5.70
CA LEU A 26 -21.53 -3.99 6.88
C LEU A 26 -22.73 -3.03 6.88
N LEU A 27 -23.60 -3.09 5.84
CA LEU A 27 -24.79 -2.24 5.62
C LEU A 27 -24.43 -0.76 5.46
N GLU A 28 -23.77 -0.18 6.42
CA GLU A 28 -23.40 1.23 6.43
C GLU A 28 -21.99 1.41 7.00
N ARG A 29 -21.21 2.29 6.38
CA ARG A 29 -19.90 2.70 6.87
C ARG A 29 -19.79 4.21 6.89
N ILE A 30 -19.66 4.79 8.07
CA ILE A 30 -19.43 6.22 8.23
C ILE A 30 -17.94 6.51 8.04
N HIS A 31 -17.62 7.34 7.06
CA HIS A 31 -16.26 7.79 6.76
C HIS A 31 -16.10 9.28 6.94
N HIS A 32 -14.98 9.68 7.51
CA HIS A 32 -14.48 11.02 7.34
C HIS A 32 -13.64 11.08 6.06
N ASN A 33 -14.16 11.77 5.04
CA ASN A 33 -13.47 11.91 3.77
C ASN A 33 -12.16 12.68 3.94
N GLN A 34 -11.11 12.14 3.37
CA GLN A 34 -9.82 12.83 3.24
C GLN A 34 -9.87 13.80 2.04
N PRO A 35 -9.08 14.89 2.07
CA PRO A 35 -8.91 15.75 0.90
C PRO A 35 -8.45 14.96 -0.32
N LEU A 36 -8.84 15.41 -1.52
CA LEU A 36 -8.51 14.74 -2.77
C LEU A 36 -7.01 14.50 -2.95
N GLU A 37 -6.18 15.44 -2.52
CA GLU A 37 -4.72 15.31 -2.55
C GLU A 37 -4.23 14.13 -1.70
N ALA A 38 -4.76 13.98 -0.49
CA ALA A 38 -4.43 12.85 0.38
C ALA A 38 -4.88 11.52 -0.22
N LEU A 39 -6.08 11.48 -0.81
CA LEU A 39 -6.59 10.29 -1.52
C LEU A 39 -5.71 9.92 -2.72
N SER A 40 -5.21 10.90 -3.45
CA SER A 40 -4.31 10.68 -4.58
C SER A 40 -2.99 10.03 -4.12
N LYS A 41 -2.41 10.50 -3.03
CA LYS A 41 -1.20 9.89 -2.43
C LYS A 41 -1.46 8.46 -1.94
N MET A 42 -2.60 8.23 -1.30
CA MET A 42 -3.02 6.89 -0.87
C MET A 42 -3.16 5.94 -2.06
N SER A 43 -3.83 6.37 -3.12
CA SER A 43 -4.01 5.58 -4.33
C SER A 43 -2.67 5.23 -4.99
N PHE A 44 -1.76 6.17 -5.07
CA PHE A 44 -0.42 5.96 -5.60
C PHE A 44 0.36 4.92 -4.78
N ALA A 45 0.32 5.01 -3.45
CA ALA A 45 0.95 4.04 -2.55
C ALA A 45 0.36 2.63 -2.70
N ILE A 46 -0.96 2.51 -2.86
CA ILE A 46 -1.63 1.23 -3.11
C ILE A 46 -1.19 0.63 -4.43
N ILE A 47 -1.14 1.42 -5.50
CA ILE A 47 -0.66 0.95 -6.81
C ILE A 47 0.79 0.46 -6.71
N GLN A 48 1.66 1.18 -6.02
CA GLN A 48 3.04 0.73 -5.78
C GLN A 48 3.08 -0.62 -5.06
N ALA A 49 2.25 -0.81 -4.03
CA ALA A 49 2.19 -2.07 -3.29
C ALA A 49 1.76 -3.24 -4.20
N VAL A 50 0.71 -3.05 -5.01
CA VAL A 50 0.25 -4.05 -5.99
C VAL A 50 1.34 -4.40 -6.98
N MET A 51 2.00 -3.39 -7.57
CA MET A 51 3.04 -3.59 -8.58
C MET A 51 4.22 -4.39 -8.01
N ARG A 52 4.67 -4.09 -6.79
CA ARG A 52 5.73 -4.86 -6.12
C ARG A 52 5.34 -6.32 -5.88
N LYS A 53 4.10 -6.59 -5.48
CA LYS A 53 3.61 -7.98 -5.31
C LYS A 53 3.60 -8.73 -6.64
N LEU A 54 3.22 -8.06 -7.72
CA LEU A 54 3.25 -8.64 -9.08
C LEU A 54 4.69 -8.90 -9.54
N GLU A 55 5.62 -7.96 -9.32
CA GLU A 55 7.05 -8.14 -9.61
C GLU A 55 7.61 -9.37 -8.90
N LYS A 56 7.33 -9.51 -7.61
CA LYS A 56 7.75 -10.66 -6.82
C LYS A 56 7.19 -11.97 -7.38
N ARG A 57 5.92 -11.97 -7.80
CA ARG A 57 5.25 -13.17 -8.33
C ARG A 57 5.75 -13.57 -9.70
N PHE A 58 5.96 -12.61 -10.61
CA PHE A 58 6.29 -12.89 -12.01
C PHE A 58 7.79 -12.77 -12.33
N GLY A 59 8.61 -12.32 -11.38
CA GLY A 59 10.05 -12.15 -11.57
C GLY A 59 10.44 -11.09 -12.59
N ARG A 60 9.54 -10.14 -12.88
CA ARG A 60 9.78 -9.04 -13.83
C ARG A 60 9.72 -7.72 -13.09
N VAL A 61 10.65 -6.83 -13.38
CA VAL A 61 10.57 -5.43 -12.92
C VAL A 61 9.47 -4.73 -13.69
N MET A 62 8.43 -4.29 -12.98
CA MET A 62 7.29 -3.59 -13.56
C MET A 62 7.32 -2.09 -13.25
N VAL A 63 7.99 -1.71 -12.16
CA VAL A 63 8.10 -0.32 -11.73
C VAL A 63 9.57 0.00 -11.52
N GLU A 64 10.12 0.82 -12.38
CA GLU A 64 11.46 1.34 -12.19
C GLU A 64 11.54 2.29 -10.98
N GLU A 65 12.74 2.48 -10.45
CA GLU A 65 12.98 3.34 -9.28
C GLU A 65 12.49 4.78 -9.50
N VAL A 66 12.51 5.22 -10.74
CA VAL A 66 12.00 6.53 -11.20
C VAL A 66 10.50 6.72 -10.89
N ASN A 67 9.75 5.63 -10.80
CA ASN A 67 8.30 5.65 -10.56
C ASN A 67 7.92 5.79 -9.08
N ARG A 68 8.86 6.09 -8.20
CA ARG A 68 8.57 6.45 -6.80
C ARG A 68 8.09 7.88 -6.65
N SER A 69 8.31 8.70 -7.66
CA SER A 69 7.89 10.10 -7.64
C SER A 69 6.49 10.25 -8.19
N MET A 70 5.57 10.65 -7.33
CA MET A 70 4.23 11.08 -7.73
C MET A 70 4.32 12.50 -8.27
N LYS A 71 3.85 12.70 -9.49
CA LYS A 71 3.81 13.99 -10.16
C LYS A 71 2.36 14.44 -10.31
N MET A 72 2.05 15.59 -9.76
CA MET A 72 0.72 16.20 -9.84
C MET A 72 0.82 17.59 -10.43
N ILE A 73 -0.20 17.98 -11.20
CA ILE A 73 -0.37 19.36 -11.63
C ILE A 73 -1.23 20.05 -10.57
N SER A 74 -0.63 20.96 -9.84
CA SER A 74 -1.29 21.79 -8.84
C SER A 74 -1.39 23.24 -9.32
N HIS A 75 -2.24 24.02 -8.69
CA HIS A 75 -2.39 25.43 -9.05
C HIS A 75 -2.44 26.31 -7.80
N ASN A 76 -1.96 27.51 -7.94
CA ASN A 76 -2.07 28.57 -6.94
C ASN A 76 -2.43 29.88 -7.64
N THR A 77 -2.40 31.00 -6.90
CA THR A 77 -2.70 32.34 -7.42
C THR A 77 -1.78 32.78 -8.56
N LYS A 78 -0.60 32.16 -8.73
CA LYS A 78 0.38 32.46 -9.78
C LYS A 78 0.23 31.60 -11.03
N GLY A 79 -0.60 30.54 -10.99
CA GLY A 79 -0.83 29.64 -12.10
C GLY A 79 -0.65 28.17 -11.74
N TYR A 80 -0.41 27.35 -12.76
CA TYR A 80 -0.17 25.91 -12.61
C TYR A 80 1.31 25.61 -12.41
N TYR A 81 1.59 24.62 -11.58
CA TYR A 81 2.94 24.11 -11.36
C TYR A 81 2.94 22.59 -11.21
N LEU A 82 4.09 21.99 -11.49
CA LEU A 82 4.31 20.58 -11.29
C LEU A 82 4.75 20.35 -9.84
N ASP A 83 3.92 19.64 -9.09
CA ASP A 83 4.25 19.17 -7.74
C ASP A 83 4.81 17.76 -7.84
N VAL A 84 6.01 17.56 -7.29
CA VAL A 84 6.71 16.27 -7.32
C VAL A 84 6.96 15.84 -5.89
N GLU A 85 6.35 14.74 -5.51
CA GLU A 85 6.49 14.18 -4.17
C GLU A 85 6.99 12.74 -4.24
N GLU A 86 7.99 12.43 -3.44
CA GLU A 86 8.48 11.06 -3.32
C GLU A 86 7.59 10.28 -2.35
N ILE A 87 6.96 9.24 -2.86
CA ILE A 87 6.13 8.32 -2.07
C ILE A 87 6.84 6.97 -2.07
N ALA A 88 7.53 6.69 -0.97
CA ALA A 88 8.21 5.43 -0.76
C ALA A 88 7.36 4.54 0.17
N GLU A 89 6.46 3.77 -0.41
CA GLU A 89 5.76 2.73 0.33
C GLU A 89 6.71 1.57 0.57
N ARG A 90 7.06 1.31 1.83
CA ARG A 90 7.92 0.19 2.23
C ARG A 90 7.11 -0.84 3.00
N GLU A 91 7.17 -2.08 2.55
CA GLU A 91 6.68 -3.20 3.35
C GLU A 91 7.62 -3.42 4.53
N ARG A 92 7.06 -3.49 5.73
CA ARG A 92 7.82 -3.82 6.93
C ARG A 92 8.08 -5.34 6.97
N PRO A 93 9.14 -5.79 7.65
CA PRO A 93 9.38 -7.21 7.81
C PRO A 93 8.20 -7.88 8.51
N PRO A 94 7.94 -9.16 8.22
CA PRO A 94 6.92 -9.93 8.92
C PRO A 94 7.13 -9.88 10.44
N MET A 95 6.04 -9.85 11.20
CA MET A 95 6.10 -9.74 12.66
C MET A 95 6.93 -10.87 13.29
N ILE A 96 6.91 -12.05 12.68
CA ILE A 96 7.70 -13.21 13.10
C ILE A 96 9.21 -13.00 12.98
N GLU A 97 9.66 -12.02 12.21
CA GLU A 97 11.08 -11.67 12.05
C GLU A 97 11.51 -10.52 12.98
N ILE A 98 10.57 -9.95 13.75
CA ILE A 98 10.83 -8.85 14.67
C ILE A 98 11.35 -9.42 16.01
N PRO A 99 12.57 -9.06 16.47
CA PRO A 99 13.19 -9.62 17.67
C PRO A 99 12.30 -9.49 18.91
N GLU A 100 11.70 -8.33 19.13
CA GLU A 100 10.86 -8.05 20.30
C GLU A 100 9.59 -8.93 20.34
N TYR A 101 9.08 -9.30 19.19
CA TYR A 101 7.95 -10.23 19.08
C TYR A 101 8.37 -11.67 19.41
N LEU A 102 9.54 -12.09 18.93
CA LEU A 102 10.10 -13.41 19.20
C LEU A 102 10.42 -13.60 20.70
N GLU A 103 10.94 -12.57 21.36
CA GLU A 103 11.21 -12.59 22.78
C GLU A 103 9.94 -12.76 23.61
N ARG A 104 8.88 -12.02 23.30
CA ARG A 104 7.58 -12.15 23.96
C ARG A 104 6.97 -13.55 23.82
N LYS A 105 7.13 -14.17 22.66
CA LYS A 105 6.61 -15.51 22.39
C LYS A 105 7.35 -16.60 23.16
N ARG A 106 8.63 -16.37 23.51
CA ARG A 106 9.44 -17.32 24.30
C ARG A 106 9.12 -17.25 25.78
N THR A 107 8.55 -16.16 26.28
CA THR A 107 8.20 -15.92 27.68
C THR A 107 6.75 -16.28 28.01
N GLN A 108 5.96 -16.70 27.05
CA GLN A 108 4.63 -17.28 27.20
C GLN A 108 4.65 -18.80 27.03
#